data_ba7ab1a99c1accdf07e7585d482c0242
#
_entry.id   ba7ab1a99c1accdf07e7585d482c0242
#
_cell.length_a   1.000
_cell.length_b   1.000
_cell.length_c   1.000
_cell.angle_alpha   90.00
_cell.angle_beta   90.00
_cell.angle_gamma   90.00
#
_symmetry.space_group_name_H-M   'P 1'
#
loop_
_entity.id
_entity.type
_entity.pdbx_description
1 polymer ?
#
loop_
_entity_poly.entity_id
_entity_poly.type
_entity_poly.pdbx_seq_one_letter_code
_entity_poly.pdbx_strand_id
1 'polypeptide(L)'
;MTTTVVGAAILRDGRVLAARRTSPAAAAGRWEFPGGKVEPGETPEAALVREVAEELRCRVEVTGWLAGEVPIGTSHTLAVATARLVDGEPEPVEHDLVRWLAAAELGDVDWLDSDRPFLAELRETLTTLTP
;
A
#
# COMPACT_ATOMS: atom_id res chain seq x y z
N MET A 1 -7.10 -5.77 -22.13
CA MET A 1 -7.41 -4.79 -21.09
C MET A 1 -6.65 -5.15 -19.83
N THR A 2 -6.10 -4.15 -19.16
CA THR A 2 -5.41 -4.37 -17.89
C THR A 2 -6.37 -4.15 -16.73
N THR A 3 -6.21 -4.95 -15.67
CA THR A 3 -6.92 -4.76 -14.42
C THR A 3 -6.09 -3.86 -13.52
N THR A 4 -6.72 -2.84 -12.93
CA THR A 4 -6.04 -1.96 -11.99
C THR A 4 -5.98 -2.61 -10.62
N VAL A 5 -4.78 -2.63 -10.05
CA VAL A 5 -4.53 -3.01 -8.66
C VAL A 5 -4.18 -1.72 -7.93
N VAL A 6 -4.74 -1.53 -6.75
CA VAL A 6 -4.48 -0.34 -5.94
C VAL A 6 -3.80 -0.75 -4.64
N GLY A 7 -2.79 0.04 -4.26
CA GLY A 7 -2.09 -0.13 -3.00
C GLY A 7 -2.24 1.11 -2.14
N ALA A 8 -2.27 0.93 -0.83
CA ALA A 8 -2.43 2.02 0.13
C ALA A 8 -1.11 2.34 0.82
N ALA A 9 -0.61 3.55 0.60
CA ALA A 9 0.44 4.12 1.44
C ALA A 9 -0.26 4.82 2.61
N ILE A 10 -0.54 4.08 3.68
CA ILE A 10 -1.23 4.60 4.86
C ILE A 10 -0.23 5.37 5.69
N LEU A 11 -0.48 6.66 5.88
CA LEU A 11 0.44 7.58 6.55
C LEU A 11 -0.07 7.93 7.95
N ARG A 12 0.84 7.89 8.92
CA ARG A 12 0.55 8.30 10.30
C ARG A 12 1.85 8.72 10.97
N ASP A 13 1.87 9.92 11.56
CA ASP A 13 3.01 10.44 12.33
C ASP A 13 4.34 10.38 11.56
N GLY A 14 4.31 10.75 10.28
CA GLY A 14 5.51 10.76 9.43
C GLY A 14 6.02 9.38 9.03
N ARG A 15 5.20 8.36 9.16
CA ARG A 15 5.54 6.97 8.81
C ARG A 15 4.49 6.38 7.86
N VAL A 16 4.90 5.37 7.12
CA VAL A 16 4.02 4.60 6.22
C VAL A 16 3.92 3.17 6.72
N LEU A 17 2.74 2.58 6.57
CA LEU A 17 2.51 1.18 6.93
C LEU A 17 2.97 0.26 5.81
N ALA A 18 3.82 -0.71 6.15
CA ALA A 18 4.19 -1.81 5.27
C ALA A 18 3.65 -3.11 5.85
N ALA A 19 3.17 -4.00 5.00
CA ALA A 19 2.58 -5.27 5.39
C ALA A 19 3.34 -6.44 4.76
N ARG A 20 3.65 -7.48 5.56
CA ARG A 20 4.43 -8.61 5.10
C ARG A 20 3.52 -9.74 4.62
N ARG A 21 3.76 -10.20 3.40
CA ARG A 21 2.97 -11.25 2.77
C ARG A 21 3.32 -12.63 3.31
N THR A 22 2.31 -13.50 3.31
CA THR A 22 2.49 -14.91 3.67
C THR A 22 2.35 -15.83 2.46
N SER A 23 1.80 -15.33 1.34
CA SER A 23 1.56 -16.11 0.13
C SER A 23 1.53 -15.22 -1.10
N PRO A 24 1.69 -15.73 -2.31
CA PRO A 24 2.15 -17.10 -2.60
C PRO A 24 3.60 -17.31 -2.13
N ALA A 25 4.11 -18.52 -2.21
CA ALA A 25 5.44 -18.84 -1.69
C ALA A 25 6.53 -17.91 -2.23
N ALA A 26 6.46 -17.50 -3.49
CA ALA A 26 7.43 -16.60 -4.10
C ALA A 26 7.41 -15.19 -3.50
N ALA A 27 6.31 -14.77 -2.88
CA ALA A 27 6.16 -13.46 -2.28
C ALA A 27 6.20 -13.50 -0.75
N ALA A 28 6.17 -14.69 -0.15
CA ALA A 28 6.16 -14.85 1.30
C ALA A 28 7.42 -14.23 1.92
N GLY A 29 7.23 -13.45 2.99
CA GLY A 29 8.31 -12.74 3.65
C GLY A 29 8.64 -11.39 3.03
N ARG A 30 8.03 -11.04 1.89
CA ARG A 30 8.22 -9.75 1.25
C ARG A 30 7.14 -8.77 1.70
N TRP A 31 7.41 -7.50 1.57
CA TRP A 31 6.57 -6.42 2.08
C TRP A 31 5.89 -5.67 0.94
N GLU A 32 4.72 -5.11 1.23
CA GLU A 32 3.94 -4.39 0.22
C GLU A 32 3.08 -3.30 0.84
N PHE A 33 2.54 -2.43 -0.03
CA PHE A 33 1.41 -1.59 0.34
C PHE A 33 0.15 -2.45 0.30
N PRO A 34 -0.63 -2.51 1.38
CA PRO A 34 -1.86 -3.31 1.37
C PRO A 34 -2.85 -2.78 0.32
N GLY A 35 -3.62 -3.66 -0.27
CA GLY A 35 -4.58 -3.30 -1.30
C GLY A 35 -4.99 -4.50 -2.13
N GLY A 36 -5.53 -4.28 -3.30
CA GLY A 36 -5.97 -5.35 -4.18
C GLY A 36 -6.60 -4.82 -5.46
N LYS A 37 -7.34 -5.69 -6.13
CA LYS A 37 -7.91 -5.39 -7.44
C LYS A 37 -9.13 -4.50 -7.35
N VAL A 38 -9.25 -3.55 -8.29
CA VAL A 38 -10.47 -2.79 -8.50
C VAL A 38 -11.47 -3.69 -9.21
N GLU A 39 -12.64 -3.87 -8.61
CA GLU A 39 -13.69 -4.71 -9.18
C GLU A 39 -14.60 -3.90 -10.12
N PRO A 40 -15.32 -4.58 -11.03
CA PRO A 40 -16.24 -3.89 -11.93
C PRO A 40 -17.24 -3.03 -11.15
N GLY A 41 -17.40 -1.77 -11.59
CA GLY A 41 -18.32 -0.84 -10.94
C GLY A 41 -17.76 -0.12 -9.73
N GLU A 42 -16.56 -0.47 -9.26
CA GLU A 42 -15.91 0.23 -8.16
C GLU A 42 -15.02 1.37 -8.68
N THR A 43 -14.93 2.46 -7.93
CA THR A 43 -13.86 3.43 -8.15
C THR A 43 -12.58 2.87 -7.53
N PRO A 44 -11.38 3.31 -7.98
CA PRO A 44 -10.13 2.91 -7.34
C PRO A 44 -10.09 3.23 -5.84
N GLU A 45 -10.64 4.39 -5.44
CA GLU A 45 -10.72 4.80 -4.04
C GLU A 45 -11.57 3.85 -3.21
N ALA A 46 -12.75 3.48 -3.73
CA ALA A 46 -13.65 2.56 -3.04
C ALA A 46 -13.03 1.17 -2.90
N ALA A 47 -12.36 0.71 -3.95
CA ALA A 47 -11.65 -0.55 -3.92
C ALA A 47 -10.57 -0.57 -2.83
N LEU A 48 -9.82 0.53 -2.71
CA LEU A 48 -8.76 0.63 -1.71
C LEU A 48 -9.31 0.58 -0.30
N VAL A 49 -10.39 1.33 -0.04
CA VAL A 49 -11.03 1.33 1.29
C VAL A 49 -11.53 -0.06 1.64
N ARG A 50 -12.17 -0.73 0.68
CA ARG A 50 -12.68 -2.10 0.87
C ARG A 50 -11.56 -3.09 1.16
N GLU A 51 -10.50 -3.07 0.34
CA GLU A 51 -9.37 -4.01 0.48
C GLU A 51 -8.64 -3.82 1.82
N VAL A 52 -8.42 -2.57 2.23
CA VAL A 52 -7.78 -2.28 3.50
C VAL A 52 -8.63 -2.78 4.67
N ALA A 53 -9.95 -2.58 4.60
CA ALA A 53 -10.86 -3.08 5.64
C ALA A 53 -10.82 -4.60 5.75
N GLU A 54 -10.78 -5.30 4.62
CA GLU A 54 -10.71 -6.76 4.59
C GLU A 54 -9.37 -7.28 5.13
N GLU A 55 -8.27 -6.65 4.73
CA GLU A 55 -6.93 -7.15 5.05
C GLU A 55 -6.42 -6.72 6.42
N LEU A 56 -6.82 -5.54 6.90
CA LEU A 56 -6.26 -4.93 8.11
C LEU A 56 -7.29 -4.54 9.16
N ARG A 57 -8.57 -4.75 8.90
CA ARG A 57 -9.67 -4.43 9.82
C ARG A 57 -9.66 -2.98 10.29
N CYS A 58 -9.25 -2.07 9.43
CA CYS A 58 -9.26 -0.65 9.72
C CYS A 58 -9.87 0.12 8.57
N ARG A 59 -10.24 1.35 8.82
CA ARG A 59 -10.83 2.21 7.81
C ARG A 59 -9.91 3.37 7.49
N VAL A 60 -9.70 3.59 6.19
CA VAL A 60 -8.84 4.67 5.70
C VAL A 60 -9.63 5.59 4.78
N GLU A 61 -9.08 6.79 4.61
CA GLU A 61 -9.56 7.76 3.64
C GLU A 61 -8.42 8.07 2.68
N VAL A 62 -8.70 8.00 1.37
CA VAL A 62 -7.71 8.32 0.34
C VAL A 62 -7.47 9.84 0.35
N THR A 63 -6.19 10.23 0.42
CA THR A 63 -5.80 11.65 0.46
C THR A 63 -5.13 12.12 -0.82
N GLY A 64 -4.67 11.21 -1.67
CA GLY A 64 -4.02 11.56 -2.93
C GLY A 64 -3.49 10.31 -3.62
N TRP A 65 -2.79 10.52 -4.74
CA TRP A 65 -2.19 9.43 -5.51
C TRP A 65 -0.72 9.75 -5.76
N LEU A 66 0.12 8.74 -5.60
CA LEU A 66 1.50 8.85 -6.05
C LEU A 66 1.54 8.81 -7.58
N ALA A 67 2.57 9.41 -8.17
CA ALA A 67 2.66 9.51 -9.61
C ALA A 67 2.94 8.17 -10.27
N GLY A 68 2.32 7.96 -11.43
CA GLY A 68 2.60 6.83 -12.29
C GLY A 68 1.84 5.57 -11.94
N GLU A 69 1.96 4.61 -12.82
CA GLU A 69 1.44 3.27 -12.66
C GLU A 69 2.54 2.29 -13.05
N VAL A 70 2.58 1.15 -12.38
CA VAL A 70 3.61 0.14 -12.61
C VAL A 70 2.95 -1.12 -13.17
N PRO A 71 3.39 -1.62 -14.32
CA PRO A 71 2.87 -2.89 -14.85
C PRO A 71 3.21 -4.05 -13.92
N ILE A 72 2.25 -4.95 -13.73
CA ILE A 72 2.45 -6.20 -13.03
C ILE A 72 2.13 -7.31 -14.03
N GLY A 73 3.16 -7.95 -14.59
CA GLY A 73 2.98 -8.91 -15.66
C GLY A 73 2.39 -8.22 -16.90
N THR A 74 1.51 -8.90 -17.61
CA THR A 74 0.92 -8.42 -18.86
C THR A 74 -0.53 -8.00 -18.73
N SER A 75 -1.16 -8.25 -17.57
CA SER A 75 -2.60 -8.06 -17.40
C SER A 75 -3.00 -7.14 -16.26
N HIS A 76 -2.05 -6.63 -15.46
CA HIS A 76 -2.34 -5.78 -14.32
C HIS A 76 -1.44 -4.55 -14.29
N THR A 77 -1.95 -3.46 -13.70
CA THR A 77 -1.15 -2.27 -13.38
C THR A 77 -1.40 -1.87 -11.93
N LEU A 78 -0.36 -1.43 -11.26
CA LEU A 78 -0.42 -0.97 -9.86
C LEU A 78 -0.40 0.55 -9.80
N ALA A 79 -1.38 1.11 -9.09
CA ALA A 79 -1.38 2.51 -8.68
C ALA A 79 -1.38 2.56 -7.15
N VAL A 80 -0.68 3.52 -6.56
CA VAL A 80 -0.58 3.65 -5.11
C VAL A 80 -1.15 4.99 -4.67
N ALA A 81 -2.08 4.94 -3.73
CA ALA A 81 -2.68 6.12 -3.13
C ALA A 81 -2.08 6.37 -1.75
N THR A 82 -1.94 7.64 -1.39
CA THR A 82 -1.73 8.00 0.00
C THR A 82 -3.08 7.97 0.72
N ALA A 83 -3.08 7.52 1.95
CA ALA A 83 -4.31 7.40 2.74
C ALA A 83 -4.00 7.71 4.20
N ARG A 84 -5.04 8.12 4.93
CA ARG A 84 -4.93 8.32 6.38
C ARG A 84 -5.89 7.39 7.11
N LEU A 85 -5.51 6.99 8.31
CA LEU A 85 -6.33 6.15 9.15
C LEU A 85 -7.45 6.99 9.76
N VAL A 86 -8.70 6.54 9.63
CA VAL A 86 -9.86 7.25 10.19
C VAL A 86 -10.55 6.46 11.29
N ASP A 87 -10.37 5.13 11.32
CA ASP A 87 -10.96 4.30 12.35
C ASP A 87 -10.21 2.98 12.46
N GLY A 88 -10.03 2.50 13.70
CA GLY A 88 -9.38 1.23 13.99
C GLY A 88 -7.87 1.27 13.89
N GLU A 89 -7.21 0.27 14.46
CA GLU A 89 -5.78 0.05 14.32
C GLU A 89 -5.56 -1.06 13.30
N PRO A 90 -4.57 -0.92 12.40
CA PRO A 90 -4.30 -2.00 11.44
C PRO A 90 -3.93 -3.30 12.14
N GLU A 91 -4.65 -4.36 11.80
CA GLU A 91 -4.41 -5.70 12.31
C GLU A 91 -4.10 -6.63 11.13
N PRO A 92 -2.97 -7.32 11.13
CA PRO A 92 -2.64 -8.23 10.02
C PRO A 92 -3.54 -9.45 10.04
N VAL A 93 -4.52 -9.49 9.13
CA VAL A 93 -5.46 -10.62 8.97
C VAL A 93 -4.95 -11.58 7.91
N GLU A 94 -4.55 -11.05 6.76
CA GLU A 94 -4.01 -11.83 5.64
C GLU A 94 -2.49 -11.77 5.56
N HIS A 95 -1.89 -10.77 6.21
CA HIS A 95 -0.45 -10.63 6.38
C HIS A 95 -0.06 -11.17 7.75
N ASP A 96 1.23 -11.46 7.98
CA ASP A 96 1.67 -11.94 9.28
C ASP A 96 2.31 -10.86 10.15
N LEU A 97 2.59 -9.69 9.57
CA LEU A 97 3.23 -8.59 10.30
C LEU A 97 2.99 -7.28 9.58
N VAL A 98 2.86 -6.19 10.34
CA VAL A 98 2.86 -4.83 9.81
C VAL A 98 3.93 -4.03 10.54
N ARG A 99 4.52 -3.06 9.82
CA ARG A 99 5.51 -2.13 10.39
C ARG A 99 5.23 -0.72 9.92
N TRP A 100 5.41 0.24 10.80
CA TRP A 100 5.40 1.66 10.46
C TRP A 100 6.82 2.10 10.17
N LEU A 101 7.08 2.62 8.97
CA LEU A 101 8.41 2.99 8.50
C LEU A 101 8.52 4.49 8.27
N ALA A 102 9.52 5.12 8.89
CA ALA A 102 9.89 6.49 8.59
C ALA A 102 10.65 6.52 7.25
N ALA A 103 10.84 7.71 6.68
CA ALA A 103 11.52 7.86 5.39
C ALA A 103 12.88 7.14 5.35
N ALA A 104 13.67 7.27 6.42
CA ALA A 104 14.99 6.64 6.50
C ALA A 104 14.93 5.11 6.64
N GLU A 105 13.77 4.57 6.98
CA GLU A 105 13.58 3.13 7.22
C GLU A 105 12.99 2.39 6.02
N LEU A 106 12.64 3.09 4.94
CA LEU A 106 12.01 2.45 3.79
C LEU A 106 12.84 1.32 3.20
N GLY A 107 14.16 1.40 3.28
CA GLY A 107 15.06 0.36 2.81
C GLY A 107 15.27 -0.81 3.77
N ASP A 108 14.64 -0.77 4.95
CA ASP A 108 14.83 -1.80 5.98
C ASP A 108 14.04 -3.08 5.72
N VAL A 109 13.11 -3.04 4.77
CA VAL A 109 12.29 -4.20 4.43
C VAL A 109 12.44 -4.54 2.94
N ASP A 110 12.20 -5.81 2.61
CA ASP A 110 12.28 -6.30 1.24
C ASP A 110 10.93 -6.12 0.53
N TRP A 111 10.75 -4.97 -0.09
CA TRP A 111 9.51 -4.67 -0.82
C TRP A 111 9.34 -5.55 -2.04
N LEU A 112 8.09 -5.82 -2.41
CA LEU A 112 7.79 -6.41 -3.72
C LEU A 112 8.33 -5.49 -4.81
N ASP A 113 8.78 -6.09 -5.91
CA ASP A 113 9.39 -5.34 -7.01
C ASP A 113 8.46 -4.27 -7.59
N SER A 114 7.16 -4.58 -7.68
CA SER A 114 6.17 -3.65 -8.22
C SER A 114 5.94 -2.41 -7.34
N ASP A 115 6.24 -2.50 -6.04
CA ASP A 115 6.06 -1.39 -5.10
C ASP A 115 7.27 -0.46 -5.07
N ARG A 116 8.45 -0.96 -5.43
CA ARG A 116 9.71 -0.20 -5.33
C ARG A 116 9.73 1.12 -6.12
N PRO A 117 9.14 1.21 -7.33
CA PRO A 117 9.15 2.48 -8.05
C PRO A 117 8.46 3.65 -7.33
N PHE A 118 7.58 3.36 -6.38
CA PHE A 118 6.87 4.40 -5.62
C PHE A 118 7.65 4.92 -4.42
N LEU A 119 8.73 4.25 -4.03
CA LEU A 119 9.44 4.58 -2.78
C LEU A 119 10.13 5.94 -2.81
N ALA A 120 10.64 6.38 -3.96
CA ALA A 120 11.32 7.67 -4.05
C ALA A 120 10.36 8.82 -3.76
N GLU A 121 9.20 8.83 -4.39
CA GLU A 121 8.18 9.87 -4.15
C GLU A 121 7.62 9.76 -2.73
N LEU A 122 7.42 8.55 -2.25
CA LEU A 122 6.94 8.32 -0.89
C LEU A 122 7.93 8.87 0.14
N ARG A 123 9.23 8.69 -0.09
CA ARG A 123 10.26 9.23 0.79
C ARG A 123 10.17 10.76 0.86
N GLU A 124 9.97 11.41 -0.27
CA GLU A 124 9.77 12.86 -0.31
C GLU A 124 8.51 13.27 0.46
N THR A 125 7.42 12.55 0.25
CA THR A 125 6.15 12.80 0.94
C THR A 125 6.31 12.71 2.45
N LEU A 126 6.94 11.64 2.94
CA LEU A 126 7.18 11.45 4.36
C LEU A 126 8.09 12.53 4.95
N THR A 127 9.11 12.95 4.22
CA THR A 127 10.03 13.98 4.65
C THR A 127 9.33 15.35 4.73
N THR A 128 8.42 15.63 3.80
CA THR A 128 7.66 16.89 3.77
C THR A 128 6.65 16.95 4.92
N LEU A 129 6.06 15.81 5.30
CA LEU A 129 5.06 15.74 6.38
C LEU A 129 5.71 15.81 7.78
N THR A 130 7.01 15.64 7.87
CA THR A 130 7.75 15.71 9.15
C THR A 130 8.41 17.09 9.26
N PRO A 131 7.90 17.97 10.14
CA PRO A 131 8.49 19.30 10.32
C PRO A 131 9.92 19.24 10.85
#